data_fb644bf3a12ba88a8fb021e479c79c83
#
_entry.id   fb644bf3a12ba88a8fb021e479c79c83
#
_cell.length_a   1.000
_cell.length_b   1.000
_cell.length_c   1.000
_cell.angle_alpha   90.00
_cell.angle_beta   90.00
_cell.angle_gamma   90.00
#
_symmetry.space_group_name_H-M   'P 1'
#
loop_
_entity.id
_entity.type
_entity.pdbx_description
1 polymer ?
#
loop_
_entity_poly.entity_id
_entity_poly.type
_entity_poly.pdbx_seq_one_letter_code
_entity_poly.pdbx_strand_id
1 'polypeptide(L)'
;MRAARTLLALLATVAAIPVAQAQCQLQLGHGWPPATESHGSAVETLLQAGATPALNLTWLPEDDEEAALMLLRPAGDGDWTLRYARADRRVDGRESVDGGFVRVLRTDQTPELVEVPMPATLAQRVLDSWQRVLQAGVPDGRAAAFHPGDVLTFLVDGQRISGPEPDCGAAELMMEQAGDLVDAAGEGDPDDLPERWQDLWESLDELDGELAAAR
;
A
#
# COMPACT_ATOMS: atom_id res chain seq x y z
N MET A 1 26.66 49.15 -62.08
CA MET A 1 26.77 47.74 -61.62
C MET A 1 26.31 47.63 -60.14
N ARG A 2 25.09 47.20 -59.88
CA ARG A 2 24.52 47.12 -58.54
C ARG A 2 24.43 45.63 -58.19
N ALA A 3 25.19 45.20 -57.19
CA ALA A 3 25.15 43.85 -56.66
C ALA A 3 24.04 43.73 -55.60
N ALA A 4 23.06 42.90 -55.89
CA ALA A 4 22.00 42.54 -54.96
C ALA A 4 22.51 41.45 -54.00
N ARG A 5 22.48 41.70 -52.68
CA ARG A 5 22.77 40.74 -51.63
C ARG A 5 21.42 40.12 -51.14
N THR A 6 21.19 38.89 -51.50
CA THR A 6 20.04 38.09 -50.99
C THR A 6 20.44 37.50 -49.68
N LEU A 7 19.81 37.96 -48.60
CA LEU A 7 19.88 37.30 -47.26
C LEU A 7 18.90 36.16 -47.22
N LEU A 8 19.42 34.93 -47.10
CA LEU A 8 18.62 33.73 -46.79
C LEU A 8 18.41 33.65 -45.27
N ALA A 9 17.20 33.87 -44.81
CA ALA A 9 16.81 33.64 -43.41
C ALA A 9 16.44 32.16 -43.23
N LEU A 10 17.29 31.38 -42.53
CA LEU A 10 16.97 30.02 -42.09
C LEU A 10 16.05 30.10 -40.85
N LEU A 11 14.77 29.77 -41.00
CA LEU A 11 13.86 29.51 -39.87
C LEU A 11 14.17 28.12 -39.33
N ALA A 12 14.79 28.05 -38.16
CA ALA A 12 14.93 26.83 -37.39
C ALA A 12 13.60 26.55 -36.64
N THR A 13 12.75 25.66 -37.15
CA THR A 13 11.60 25.13 -36.45
C THR A 13 12.09 24.18 -35.38
N VAL A 14 12.07 24.60 -34.11
CA VAL A 14 12.25 23.73 -32.94
C VAL A 14 10.98 22.92 -32.80
N ALA A 15 11.02 21.66 -33.22
CA ALA A 15 9.96 20.69 -32.92
C ALA A 15 9.99 20.41 -31.43
N ALA A 16 9.01 20.94 -30.69
CA ALA A 16 8.74 20.53 -29.30
C ALA A 16 8.31 19.07 -29.33
N ILE A 17 9.20 18.16 -28.95
CA ILE A 17 8.88 16.75 -28.71
C ILE A 17 8.03 16.76 -27.45
N PRO A 18 6.74 16.30 -27.48
CA PRO A 18 5.99 16.10 -26.25
C PRO A 18 6.74 15.03 -25.44
N VAL A 19 7.24 15.41 -24.28
CA VAL A 19 7.70 14.44 -23.27
C VAL A 19 6.44 13.71 -22.85
N ALA A 20 6.25 12.49 -23.35
CA ALA A 20 5.23 11.59 -22.83
C ALA A 20 5.60 11.36 -21.37
N GLN A 21 4.90 12.00 -20.46
CA GLN A 21 4.96 11.65 -19.05
C GLN A 21 4.48 10.20 -18.98
N ALA A 22 5.38 9.31 -18.56
CA ALA A 22 5.01 7.95 -18.25
C ALA A 22 3.92 8.02 -17.15
N GLN A 23 2.67 7.81 -17.55
CA GLN A 23 1.58 7.78 -16.57
C GLN A 23 1.82 6.57 -15.66
N CYS A 24 1.86 6.83 -14.36
CA CYS A 24 1.88 5.78 -13.36
C CYS A 24 0.68 4.85 -13.58
N GLN A 25 0.93 3.59 -13.90
CA GLN A 25 -0.11 2.58 -14.05
C GLN A 25 0.05 1.56 -12.94
N LEU A 26 -0.81 1.65 -11.94
CA LEU A 26 -0.81 0.66 -10.87
C LEU A 26 -1.19 -0.72 -11.42
N GLN A 27 -0.42 -1.74 -11.04
CA GLN A 27 -0.71 -3.14 -11.36
C GLN A 27 -1.65 -3.79 -10.33
N LEU A 28 -2.42 -2.96 -9.62
CA LEU A 28 -3.42 -3.38 -8.65
C LEU A 28 -4.75 -3.71 -9.33
N GLY A 29 -5.53 -4.58 -8.71
CA GLY A 29 -6.88 -4.94 -9.15
C GLY A 29 -7.78 -5.38 -7.99
N HIS A 30 -9.09 -5.48 -8.25
CA HIS A 30 -10.08 -5.88 -7.25
C HIS A 30 -10.04 -7.38 -6.95
N GLY A 31 -10.20 -7.73 -5.68
CA GLY A 31 -10.22 -9.11 -5.19
C GLY A 31 -8.85 -9.71 -4.94
N TRP A 32 -8.80 -11.01 -4.82
CA TRP A 32 -7.58 -11.78 -4.65
C TRP A 32 -6.93 -12.08 -6.00
N PRO A 33 -5.59 -11.98 -6.11
CA PRO A 33 -4.90 -12.56 -7.26
C PRO A 33 -5.17 -14.07 -7.36
N PRO A 34 -5.18 -14.65 -8.56
CA PRO A 34 -5.38 -16.07 -8.75
C PRO A 34 -4.48 -16.93 -7.86
N ALA A 35 -5.05 -17.94 -7.21
CA ALA A 35 -4.39 -18.90 -6.33
C ALA A 35 -3.85 -18.34 -4.99
N THR A 36 -4.14 -17.09 -4.64
CA THR A 36 -3.69 -16.49 -3.36
C THR A 36 -4.78 -16.43 -2.28
N GLU A 37 -6.06 -16.55 -2.64
CA GLU A 37 -7.19 -16.35 -1.73
C GLU A 37 -7.11 -17.20 -0.45
N SER A 38 -6.82 -18.50 -0.55
CA SER A 38 -6.78 -19.37 0.63
C SER A 38 -5.63 -19.01 1.58
N HIS A 39 -4.47 -18.66 1.03
CA HIS A 39 -3.31 -18.19 1.78
C HIS A 39 -3.60 -16.84 2.42
N GLY A 40 -3.97 -15.85 1.60
CA GLY A 40 -4.23 -14.50 2.08
C GLY A 40 -5.34 -14.44 3.14
N SER A 41 -6.44 -15.18 2.97
CA SER A 41 -7.50 -15.24 3.99
C SER A 41 -7.04 -15.89 5.30
N ALA A 42 -6.17 -16.90 5.22
CA ALA A 42 -5.58 -17.50 6.42
C ALA A 42 -4.65 -16.55 7.15
N VAL A 43 -3.82 -15.78 6.40
CA VAL A 43 -2.95 -14.73 6.93
C VAL A 43 -3.75 -13.62 7.59
N GLU A 44 -4.75 -13.08 6.90
CA GLU A 44 -5.62 -12.03 7.47
C GLU A 44 -6.32 -12.51 8.75
N THR A 45 -6.86 -13.72 8.76
CA THR A 45 -7.52 -14.29 9.95
C THR A 45 -6.55 -14.40 11.13
N LEU A 46 -5.32 -14.85 10.87
CA LEU A 46 -4.27 -14.97 11.88
C LEU A 46 -3.88 -13.61 12.44
N LEU A 47 -3.51 -12.65 11.55
CA LEU A 47 -2.94 -11.38 11.94
C LEU A 47 -3.97 -10.41 12.52
N GLN A 48 -5.23 -10.48 12.08
CA GLN A 48 -6.32 -9.69 12.66
C GLN A 48 -6.61 -10.10 14.12
N ALA A 49 -6.33 -11.35 14.50
CA ALA A 49 -6.56 -11.86 15.85
C ALA A 49 -7.96 -11.54 16.38
N GLY A 50 -8.98 -11.66 15.53
CA GLY A 50 -10.38 -11.39 15.85
C GLY A 50 -10.82 -9.93 15.79
N ALA A 51 -9.94 -8.99 15.46
CA ALA A 51 -10.30 -7.59 15.22
C ALA A 51 -10.96 -7.41 13.85
N THR A 52 -11.71 -6.31 13.70
CA THR A 52 -12.28 -5.87 12.42
C THR A 52 -11.71 -4.51 12.06
N PRO A 53 -10.66 -4.44 11.24
CA PRO A 53 -10.02 -3.19 10.88
C PRO A 53 -10.88 -2.37 9.90
N ALA A 54 -10.79 -1.04 10.00
CA ALA A 54 -11.33 -0.13 9.02
C ALA A 54 -10.45 -0.06 7.77
N LEU A 55 -9.13 -0.19 7.98
CA LEU A 55 -8.11 -0.34 6.96
C LEU A 55 -7.21 -1.52 7.36
N ASN A 56 -6.92 -2.38 6.42
CA ASN A 56 -5.94 -3.45 6.58
C ASN A 56 -5.06 -3.51 5.33
N LEU A 57 -3.76 -3.31 5.51
CA LEU A 57 -2.75 -3.58 4.50
C LEU A 57 -2.03 -4.86 4.93
N THR A 58 -2.05 -5.89 4.08
CA THR A 58 -1.38 -7.17 4.35
C THR A 58 -0.28 -7.40 3.31
N TRP A 59 0.90 -7.73 3.78
CA TRP A 59 2.04 -8.19 2.98
C TRP A 59 2.03 -9.70 2.92
N LEU A 60 2.06 -10.25 1.72
CA LEU A 60 2.18 -11.67 1.41
C LEU A 60 3.49 -11.87 0.64
N PRO A 61 4.65 -11.87 1.31
CA PRO A 61 5.95 -12.01 0.68
C PRO A 61 6.17 -13.43 0.15
N GLU A 62 7.01 -13.56 -0.88
CA GLU A 62 7.36 -14.87 -1.44
C GLU A 62 8.23 -15.68 -0.48
N ASP A 63 9.16 -15.04 0.23
CA ASP A 63 10.20 -15.72 1.01
C ASP A 63 10.28 -15.33 2.50
N ASP A 64 9.56 -14.28 2.94
CA ASP A 64 9.57 -13.79 4.32
C ASP A 64 8.26 -14.09 5.07
N GLU A 65 8.19 -13.74 6.36
CA GLU A 65 6.98 -13.84 7.17
C GLU A 65 5.95 -12.78 6.76
N GLU A 66 4.71 -13.21 6.72
CA GLU A 66 3.58 -12.34 6.42
C GLU A 66 3.35 -11.33 7.55
N ALA A 67 2.95 -10.11 7.16
CA ALA A 67 2.67 -9.02 8.09
C ALA A 67 1.40 -8.26 7.70
N ALA A 68 0.85 -7.50 8.65
CA ALA A 68 -0.28 -6.62 8.39
C ALA A 68 -0.21 -5.34 9.21
N LEU A 69 -0.62 -4.24 8.60
CA LEU A 69 -0.83 -2.94 9.22
C LEU A 69 -2.33 -2.63 9.25
N MET A 70 -2.85 -2.27 10.40
CA MET A 70 -4.29 -2.11 10.60
C MET A 70 -4.64 -0.82 11.34
N LEU A 71 -5.72 -0.18 10.90
CA LEU A 71 -6.39 0.87 11.66
C LEU A 71 -7.67 0.32 12.26
N LEU A 72 -7.76 0.31 13.59
CA LEU A 72 -8.89 -0.18 14.36
C LEU A 72 -9.66 0.97 14.97
N ARG A 73 -10.98 1.03 14.69
CA ARG A 73 -11.85 2.03 15.30
C ARG A 73 -12.11 1.70 16.78
N PRO A 74 -12.13 2.69 17.68
CA PRO A 74 -12.56 2.46 19.05
C PRO A 74 -14.04 2.07 19.09
N ALA A 75 -14.47 1.39 20.13
CA ALA A 75 -15.88 1.06 20.36
C ALA A 75 -16.75 2.29 20.71
N GLY A 76 -16.16 3.43 20.98
CA GLY A 76 -16.78 4.72 21.29
C GLY A 76 -15.93 5.88 20.79
N ASP A 77 -16.12 7.07 21.36
CA ASP A 77 -15.29 8.23 21.07
C ASP A 77 -13.88 8.04 21.66
N GLY A 78 -12.85 8.33 20.89
CA GLY A 78 -11.46 8.22 21.34
C GLY A 78 -10.49 8.04 20.18
N ASP A 79 -9.22 7.85 20.54
CA ASP A 79 -8.18 7.54 19.58
C ASP A 79 -8.40 6.17 18.96
N TRP A 80 -7.97 6.03 17.71
CA TRP A 80 -7.92 4.75 17.05
C TRP A 80 -6.69 3.97 17.52
N THR A 81 -6.67 2.70 17.21
CA THR A 81 -5.47 1.88 17.42
C THR A 81 -4.82 1.61 16.08
N LEU A 82 -3.57 2.05 15.96
CA LEU A 82 -2.66 1.56 14.92
C LEU A 82 -2.07 0.26 15.42
N ARG A 83 -2.25 -0.82 14.66
CA ARG A 83 -1.71 -2.14 14.96
C ARG A 83 -0.83 -2.60 13.81
N TYR A 84 0.39 -3.04 14.14
CA TYR A 84 1.21 -3.85 13.26
C TYR A 84 1.25 -5.28 13.80
N ALA A 85 1.08 -6.24 12.90
CA ALA A 85 1.09 -7.67 13.22
C ALA A 85 2.06 -8.39 12.29
N ARG A 86 2.86 -9.31 12.82
CA ARG A 86 3.76 -10.15 12.04
C ARG A 86 3.62 -11.60 12.45
N ALA A 87 3.60 -12.50 11.48
CA ALA A 87 3.61 -13.93 11.74
C ALA A 87 4.93 -14.36 12.41
N ASP A 88 4.87 -15.28 13.37
CA ASP A 88 6.07 -15.86 14.02
C ASP A 88 6.93 -16.65 13.03
N ARG A 89 6.28 -17.24 12.03
CA ARG A 89 6.88 -17.96 10.91
C ARG A 89 5.94 -17.91 9.71
N ARG A 90 6.49 -18.08 8.51
CA ARG A 90 5.68 -18.12 7.29
C ARG A 90 4.44 -19.00 7.42
N VAL A 91 3.29 -18.41 7.10
CA VAL A 91 2.01 -19.12 7.05
C VAL A 91 1.99 -20.11 5.90
N ASP A 92 2.45 -19.70 4.71
CA ASP A 92 2.57 -20.61 3.56
C ASP A 92 3.81 -21.49 3.69
N GLY A 93 3.61 -22.75 3.99
CA GLY A 93 4.67 -23.71 4.20
C GLY A 93 4.55 -24.96 3.33
N ARG A 94 5.63 -25.73 3.32
CA ARG A 94 5.67 -27.06 2.70
C ARG A 94 6.14 -28.08 3.71
N GLU A 95 5.43 -29.20 3.78
CA GLU A 95 5.81 -30.34 4.62
C GLU A 95 6.11 -31.55 3.76
N SER A 96 7.14 -32.31 4.17
CA SER A 96 7.49 -33.57 3.49
C SER A 96 6.57 -34.68 3.96
N VAL A 97 5.87 -35.33 3.04
CA VAL A 97 4.98 -36.47 3.31
C VAL A 97 5.27 -37.55 2.27
N ASP A 98 5.67 -38.73 2.74
CA ASP A 98 5.87 -39.94 1.90
C ASP A 98 6.71 -39.72 0.62
N GLY A 99 7.77 -38.90 0.70
CA GLY A 99 8.66 -38.61 -0.42
C GLY A 99 8.20 -37.50 -1.37
N GLY A 100 7.08 -36.83 -1.05
CA GLY A 100 6.60 -35.61 -1.73
C GLY A 100 6.55 -34.42 -0.80
N PHE A 101 6.04 -33.29 -1.33
CA PHE A 101 5.76 -32.09 -0.52
C PHE A 101 4.28 -31.74 -0.62
N VAL A 102 3.67 -31.40 0.54
CA VAL A 102 2.31 -30.89 0.62
C VAL A 102 2.38 -29.43 1.09
N ARG A 103 1.60 -28.56 0.46
CA ARG A 103 1.42 -27.20 0.95
C ARG A 103 0.58 -27.23 2.23
N VAL A 104 1.04 -26.54 3.25
CA VAL A 104 0.33 -26.38 4.52
C VAL A 104 0.20 -24.92 4.88
N LEU A 105 -0.92 -24.54 5.50
CA LEU A 105 -1.11 -23.20 6.08
C LEU A 105 -0.92 -23.29 7.59
N ARG A 106 0.16 -22.67 8.08
CA ARG A 106 0.56 -22.71 9.48
C ARG A 106 -0.13 -21.61 10.27
N THR A 107 -1.39 -21.82 10.60
CA THR A 107 -2.20 -20.88 11.39
C THR A 107 -2.21 -21.18 12.88
N ASP A 108 -1.51 -22.24 13.33
CA ASP A 108 -1.37 -22.67 14.72
C ASP A 108 -0.23 -21.93 15.46
N GLN A 109 -0.04 -20.66 15.16
CA GLN A 109 0.99 -19.80 15.71
C GLN A 109 0.37 -18.55 16.34
N THR A 110 1.14 -17.86 17.18
CA THR A 110 0.75 -16.59 17.78
C THR A 110 1.55 -15.49 17.11
N PRO A 111 0.91 -14.57 16.38
CA PRO A 111 1.62 -13.47 15.75
C PRO A 111 2.16 -12.50 16.80
N GLU A 112 3.28 -11.85 16.47
CA GLU A 112 3.74 -10.67 17.19
C GLU A 112 2.78 -9.51 16.88
N LEU A 113 2.30 -8.83 17.94
CA LEU A 113 1.39 -7.69 17.81
C LEU A 113 1.98 -6.48 18.54
N VAL A 114 2.05 -5.36 17.86
CA VAL A 114 2.37 -4.06 18.46
C VAL A 114 1.25 -3.09 18.17
N GLU A 115 0.90 -2.28 19.19
CA GLU A 115 -0.23 -1.37 19.12
C GLU A 115 0.14 -0.02 19.74
N VAL A 116 -0.25 1.05 19.05
CA VAL A 116 -0.12 2.41 19.59
C VAL A 116 -1.41 3.20 19.35
N PRO A 117 -1.73 4.19 20.23
CA PRO A 117 -2.85 5.08 20.00
C PRO A 117 -2.54 6.04 18.86
N MET A 118 -3.53 6.24 17.99
CA MET A 118 -3.45 7.17 16.86
C MET A 118 -4.62 8.16 16.95
N PRO A 119 -4.37 9.48 16.86
CA PRO A 119 -5.44 10.49 16.90
C PRO A 119 -6.53 10.18 15.87
N ALA A 120 -7.79 10.19 16.31
CA ALA A 120 -8.93 9.79 15.46
C ALA A 120 -9.01 10.59 14.16
N THR A 121 -8.72 11.89 14.19
CA THR A 121 -8.71 12.75 13.00
C THR A 121 -7.63 12.36 12.00
N LEU A 122 -6.45 11.97 12.49
CA LEU A 122 -5.34 11.51 11.66
C LEU A 122 -5.66 10.14 11.04
N ALA A 123 -6.13 9.19 11.85
CA ALA A 123 -6.52 7.87 11.38
C ALA A 123 -7.61 7.92 10.30
N GLN A 124 -8.62 8.77 10.49
CA GLN A 124 -9.66 8.98 9.48
C GLN A 124 -9.08 9.60 8.20
N ARG A 125 -8.16 10.56 8.33
CA ARG A 125 -7.51 11.17 7.16
C ARG A 125 -6.68 10.17 6.36
N VAL A 126 -5.91 9.30 7.02
CA VAL A 126 -5.18 8.20 6.36
C VAL A 126 -6.15 7.32 5.58
N LEU A 127 -7.23 6.86 6.24
CA LEU A 127 -8.24 6.03 5.61
C LEU A 127 -8.81 6.69 4.34
N ASP A 128 -9.25 7.96 4.44
CA ASP A 128 -9.87 8.69 3.34
C ASP A 128 -8.87 8.96 2.19
N SER A 129 -7.62 9.26 2.50
CA SER A 129 -6.58 9.54 1.49
C SER A 129 -6.18 8.26 0.76
N TRP A 130 -5.93 7.17 1.47
CA TRP A 130 -5.60 5.88 0.86
C TRP A 130 -6.75 5.34 0.02
N GLN A 131 -7.99 5.48 0.48
CA GLN A 131 -9.16 5.11 -0.31
C GLN A 131 -9.22 5.88 -1.65
N ARG A 132 -8.92 7.19 -1.64
CA ARG A 132 -8.87 8.01 -2.86
C ARG A 132 -7.75 7.57 -3.81
N VAL A 133 -6.56 7.24 -3.29
CA VAL A 133 -5.44 6.72 -4.10
C VAL A 133 -5.84 5.43 -4.80
N LEU A 134 -6.39 4.48 -4.04
CA LEU A 134 -6.81 3.19 -4.57
C LEU A 134 -7.94 3.32 -5.60
N GLN A 135 -8.94 4.17 -5.33
CA GLN A 135 -10.03 4.43 -6.28
C GLN A 135 -9.55 5.13 -7.56
N ALA A 136 -8.59 6.06 -7.46
CA ALA A 136 -8.05 6.73 -8.64
C ALA A 136 -7.13 5.83 -9.48
N GLY A 137 -6.37 4.94 -8.82
CA GLY A 137 -5.37 4.10 -9.47
C GLY A 137 -5.90 2.75 -10.00
N VAL A 138 -7.05 2.29 -9.51
CA VAL A 138 -7.61 0.98 -9.87
C VAL A 138 -8.96 1.15 -10.56
N PRO A 139 -9.02 1.01 -11.89
CA PRO A 139 -10.28 1.13 -12.64
C PRO A 139 -11.32 0.11 -12.18
N ASP A 140 -12.59 0.53 -12.19
CA ASP A 140 -13.72 -0.34 -11.92
C ASP A 140 -13.69 -1.59 -12.81
N GLY A 141 -13.91 -2.75 -12.20
CA GLY A 141 -13.96 -4.04 -12.92
C GLY A 141 -12.59 -4.63 -13.28
N ARG A 142 -11.47 -3.96 -12.98
CA ARG A 142 -10.15 -4.58 -13.10
C ARG A 142 -9.98 -5.61 -11.98
N ALA A 143 -9.98 -6.89 -12.28
CA ALA A 143 -9.64 -7.94 -11.32
C ALA A 143 -8.15 -7.96 -11.03
N ALA A 144 -7.77 -8.36 -9.81
CA ALA A 144 -6.39 -8.61 -9.46
C ALA A 144 -5.80 -9.71 -10.36
N ALA A 145 -4.64 -9.43 -10.94
CA ALA A 145 -3.95 -10.36 -11.82
C ALA A 145 -2.96 -11.25 -11.04
N PHE A 146 -2.61 -12.39 -11.62
CA PHE A 146 -1.49 -13.17 -11.10
C PHE A 146 -0.20 -12.34 -11.14
N HIS A 147 0.55 -12.35 -10.05
CA HIS A 147 1.87 -11.74 -9.94
C HIS A 147 2.84 -12.77 -9.35
N PRO A 148 4.00 -13.01 -9.99
CA PRO A 148 5.08 -13.77 -9.37
C PRO A 148 5.81 -12.86 -8.36
N GLY A 149 6.04 -13.33 -7.15
CA GLY A 149 6.68 -12.56 -6.08
C GLY A 149 5.69 -12.00 -5.06
N ASP A 150 6.10 -10.96 -4.36
CA ASP A 150 5.37 -10.38 -3.25
C ASP A 150 4.03 -9.78 -3.68
N VAL A 151 3.02 -10.01 -2.88
CA VAL A 151 1.67 -9.50 -3.10
C VAL A 151 1.25 -8.63 -1.91
N LEU A 152 0.74 -7.43 -2.20
CA LEU A 152 0.05 -6.60 -1.25
C LEU A 152 -1.46 -6.76 -1.38
N THR A 153 -2.14 -6.64 -0.25
CA THR A 153 -3.60 -6.60 -0.26
C THR A 153 -4.11 -5.51 0.68
N PHE A 154 -4.89 -4.61 0.13
CA PHE A 154 -5.57 -3.53 0.84
C PHE A 154 -7.03 -3.93 1.03
N LEU A 155 -7.50 -3.89 2.27
CA LEU A 155 -8.92 -4.02 2.59
C LEU A 155 -9.39 -2.69 3.20
N VAL A 156 -10.20 -1.95 2.46
CA VAL A 156 -10.73 -0.64 2.85
C VAL A 156 -12.22 -0.63 2.60
N ASP A 157 -13.03 -0.32 3.61
CA ASP A 157 -14.50 -0.33 3.55
C ASP A 157 -15.08 -1.62 2.93
N GLY A 158 -14.47 -2.77 3.23
CA GLY A 158 -14.88 -4.07 2.70
C GLY A 158 -14.49 -4.34 1.25
N GLN A 159 -13.85 -3.41 0.57
CA GLN A 159 -13.29 -3.60 -0.76
C GLN A 159 -11.86 -4.08 -0.68
N ARG A 160 -11.56 -5.16 -1.38
CA ARG A 160 -10.20 -5.68 -1.51
C ARG A 160 -9.59 -5.26 -2.83
N ILE A 161 -8.38 -4.73 -2.73
CA ILE A 161 -7.52 -4.37 -3.86
C ILE A 161 -6.18 -5.04 -3.62
N SER A 162 -5.65 -5.74 -4.61
CA SER A 162 -4.42 -6.52 -4.47
C SER A 162 -3.54 -6.46 -5.71
N GLY A 163 -2.24 -6.68 -5.53
CA GLY A 163 -1.25 -6.74 -6.60
C GLY A 163 0.17 -6.56 -6.05
N PRO A 164 1.15 -6.31 -6.92
CA PRO A 164 2.50 -5.95 -6.50
C PRO A 164 2.51 -4.59 -5.80
N GLU A 165 3.60 -4.32 -5.09
CA GLU A 165 3.83 -3.03 -4.46
C GLU A 165 3.85 -1.90 -5.50
N PRO A 166 3.08 -0.83 -5.28
CA PRO A 166 3.14 0.34 -6.14
C PRO A 166 4.47 1.10 -5.95
N ASP A 167 5.06 1.52 -7.07
CA ASP A 167 6.37 2.18 -7.11
C ASP A 167 6.35 3.53 -7.84
N CYS A 168 5.18 4.17 -7.95
CA CYS A 168 5.05 5.45 -8.63
C CYS A 168 3.86 6.29 -8.17
N GLY A 169 4.03 7.61 -8.24
CA GLY A 169 2.99 8.62 -8.01
C GLY A 169 2.37 8.57 -6.61
N ALA A 170 1.11 8.94 -6.47
CA ALA A 170 0.42 8.98 -5.19
C ALA A 170 0.40 7.63 -4.45
N ALA A 171 0.52 6.51 -5.16
CA ALA A 171 0.54 5.20 -4.54
C ALA A 171 1.91 4.82 -3.96
N GLU A 172 3.01 5.35 -4.49
CA GLU A 172 4.34 5.28 -3.89
C GLU A 172 4.37 6.01 -2.55
N LEU A 173 3.88 7.26 -2.50
CA LEU A 173 3.73 8.01 -1.24
C LEU A 173 2.86 7.27 -0.21
N MET A 174 1.79 6.62 -0.65
CA MET A 174 0.96 5.79 0.21
C MET A 174 1.77 4.62 0.82
N MET A 175 2.71 4.03 0.07
CA MET A 175 3.57 2.96 0.59
C MET A 175 4.66 3.50 1.53
N GLU A 176 5.21 4.69 1.27
CA GLU A 176 6.11 5.37 2.21
C GLU A 176 5.39 5.64 3.54
N GLN A 177 4.16 6.15 3.50
CA GLN A 177 3.32 6.31 4.70
C GLN A 177 3.05 4.98 5.42
N ALA A 178 2.91 3.87 4.67
CA ALA A 178 2.78 2.55 5.30
C ALA A 178 4.04 2.17 6.08
N GLY A 179 5.22 2.47 5.56
CA GLY A 179 6.50 2.32 6.27
C GLY A 179 6.56 3.17 7.55
N ASP A 180 6.21 4.46 7.45
CA ASP A 180 6.18 5.37 8.60
C ASP A 180 5.21 4.88 9.69
N LEU A 181 4.07 4.34 9.30
CA LEU A 181 3.09 3.76 10.23
C LEU A 181 3.61 2.48 10.89
N VAL A 182 4.36 1.64 10.17
CA VAL A 182 5.02 0.46 10.77
C VAL A 182 6.06 0.90 11.79
N ASP A 183 6.88 1.89 11.45
CA ASP A 183 7.88 2.46 12.35
C ASP A 183 7.23 3.10 13.59
N ALA A 184 6.13 3.83 13.41
CA ALA A 184 5.37 4.40 14.53
C ALA A 184 4.75 3.33 15.43
N ALA A 185 4.25 2.23 14.87
CA ALA A 185 3.74 1.10 15.66
C ALA A 185 4.85 0.43 16.49
N GLY A 186 6.08 0.39 15.96
CA GLY A 186 7.26 -0.15 16.63
C GLY A 186 7.94 0.83 17.60
N GLU A 187 7.43 2.07 17.75
CA GLU A 187 8.04 3.08 18.62
C GLU A 187 8.03 2.64 20.08
N GLY A 188 9.23 2.60 20.65
CA GLY A 188 9.41 2.15 22.03
C GLY A 188 9.15 3.24 23.08
N ASP A 189 9.18 4.52 22.68
CA ASP A 189 8.91 5.68 23.54
C ASP A 189 7.61 6.37 23.09
N PRO A 190 6.54 6.31 23.91
CA PRO A 190 5.28 6.98 23.57
C PRO A 190 5.41 8.50 23.44
N ASP A 191 6.43 9.12 24.04
CA ASP A 191 6.65 10.58 23.98
C ASP A 191 7.13 11.02 22.58
N ASP A 192 7.62 10.11 21.73
CA ASP A 192 8.05 10.36 20.35
C ASP A 192 6.88 10.27 19.35
N LEU A 193 5.76 9.63 19.71
CA LEU A 193 4.59 9.49 18.83
C LEU A 193 4.03 10.82 18.28
N PRO A 194 3.97 11.92 19.05
CA PRO A 194 3.47 13.19 18.53
C PRO A 194 4.29 13.72 17.34
N GLU A 195 5.61 13.54 17.32
CA GLU A 195 6.47 13.91 16.21
C GLU A 195 6.17 13.03 14.98
N ARG A 196 6.05 11.70 15.16
CA ARG A 196 5.63 10.76 14.10
C ARG A 196 4.29 11.16 13.49
N TRP A 197 3.33 11.56 14.33
CA TRP A 197 2.02 12.00 13.82
C TRP A 197 2.10 13.32 13.05
N GLN A 198 2.99 14.23 13.45
CA GLN A 198 3.20 15.48 12.72
C GLN A 198 3.81 15.21 11.34
N ASP A 199 4.82 14.36 11.22
CA ASP A 199 5.45 13.98 9.97
C ASP A 199 4.43 13.32 9.03
N LEU A 200 3.59 12.44 9.57
CA LEU A 200 2.52 11.81 8.79
C LEU A 200 1.47 12.82 8.29
N TRP A 201 1.15 13.85 9.08
CA TRP A 201 0.28 14.94 8.62
C TRP A 201 0.87 15.67 7.42
N GLU A 202 2.18 15.96 7.44
CA GLU A 202 2.89 16.63 6.34
C GLU A 202 2.93 15.74 5.09
N SER A 203 3.21 14.45 5.24
CA SER A 203 3.17 13.48 4.15
C SER A 203 1.77 13.34 3.53
N LEU A 204 0.71 13.41 4.34
CA LEU A 204 -0.67 13.40 3.84
C LEU A 204 -1.02 14.68 3.06
N ASP A 205 -0.44 15.83 3.40
CA ASP A 205 -0.60 17.07 2.63
C ASP A 205 0.07 16.95 1.26
N GLU A 206 1.24 16.30 1.17
CA GLU A 206 1.93 16.00 -0.09
C GLU A 206 1.12 15.04 -0.96
N LEU A 207 0.60 13.96 -0.37
CA LEU A 207 -0.27 13.00 -1.07
C LEU A 207 -1.52 13.68 -1.65
N ASP A 208 -2.15 14.58 -0.91
CA ASP A 208 -3.31 15.34 -1.39
C ASP A 208 -2.94 16.27 -2.55
N GLY A 209 -1.72 16.83 -2.54
CA GLY A 209 -1.15 17.61 -3.64
C GLY A 209 -0.97 16.79 -4.92
N GLU A 210 -0.39 15.60 -4.82
CA GLU A 210 -0.22 14.65 -5.94
C GLU A 210 -1.56 14.22 -6.53
N LEU A 211 -2.54 13.88 -5.68
CA LEU A 211 -3.89 13.52 -6.12
C LEU A 211 -4.62 14.69 -6.83
N ALA A 212 -4.32 15.93 -6.45
CA ALA A 212 -4.89 17.10 -7.11
C ALA A 212 -4.25 17.37 -8.46
N ALA A 213 -2.94 17.14 -8.60
CA ALA A 213 -2.18 17.36 -9.83
C ALA A 213 -2.50 16.31 -10.92
N ALA A 214 -2.95 15.11 -10.53
CA ALA A 214 -3.30 14.01 -11.43
C ALA A 214 -4.70 14.13 -12.09
N ARG A 215 -5.51 15.13 -11.71
CA ARG A 215 -6.87 15.38 -12.24
C ARG A 215 -6.86 16.32 -13.45
#